data_6dbd5727566009e2d483e0f5fc6ab13d
#
_entry.id   6dbd5727566009e2d483e0f5fc6ab13d
#
_cell.length_a   1.000
_cell.length_b   1.000
_cell.length_c   1.000
_cell.angle_alpha   90.00
_cell.angle_beta   90.00
_cell.angle_gamma   90.00
#
_symmetry.space_group_name_H-M   'P 1'
#
loop_
_entity.id
_entity.type
_entity.pdbx_description
1 polymer ?
#
loop_
_entity_poly.entity_id
_entity_poly.type
_entity_poly.pdbx_seq_one_letter_code
_entity_poly.pdbx_strand_id
1 'polypeptide(L)'
;MFVPITRWAAGVPTARAIPEMFRKAFKVAETERPAAVYLAVPEHIDADEADYDLTPLPRNVVRAEAPAAGQVARAVDILRKARRPVVLAGHGAARADATAALVRFSDELGIRVANTFHGKGVMPDDHPNSIGTIGFMRHDYVNFGFDNADVVIAVGYELQEFDPVRINPQADKKIIQIHRFPAEVDMHYSVDVGIIGDISTSLDELRHALTDALAGHRFDGDADVPGSGLLAEEFARGQRDSRFPLAPQRVVADTRAAMGRSDVVLVDTGATKMWMARLYPTYERNTCLISNGLSTMGFALPGALGVKLARPESKVLAVVGDGAFMMNSQEIETAVREGIPLVVLIWDDGGYGLIEWKMDLELGAHYYVSFGNPDVVTYAESFGAKGYRITSAAELLPTLKAALDDDGVSLISCPVDYSENLRLTDRLGELDETI
;
A
#
# COMPACT_ATOMS: atom_id res chain seq x y z
N MET A 1 23.26 18.97 6.40
CA MET A 1 21.82 18.92 6.05
C MET A 1 21.29 17.48 6.04
N PHE A 2 21.90 16.53 5.32
CA PHE A 2 21.35 15.19 5.10
C PHE A 2 21.54 14.17 6.22
N VAL A 3 22.50 14.37 7.14
CA VAL A 3 22.78 13.44 8.27
C VAL A 3 21.53 13.10 9.10
N PRO A 4 20.62 14.03 9.46
CA PRO A 4 19.46 13.71 10.29
C PRO A 4 18.35 12.92 9.57
N ILE A 5 18.36 12.90 8.24
CA ILE A 5 17.31 12.28 7.42
C ILE A 5 17.79 11.08 6.59
N THR A 6 19.05 10.66 6.80
CA THR A 6 19.64 9.53 6.09
C THR A 6 20.35 8.59 7.08
N ARG A 7 20.38 7.30 6.74
CA ARG A 7 21.09 6.30 7.53
C ARG A 7 22.62 6.48 7.45
N TRP A 8 23.08 7.01 6.33
CA TRP A 8 24.49 7.33 6.09
C TRP A 8 24.61 8.48 5.10
N ALA A 9 25.42 9.45 5.46
CA ALA A 9 25.75 10.60 4.61
C ALA A 9 27.28 10.76 4.60
N ALA A 10 27.86 10.94 3.41
CA ALA A 10 29.31 11.16 3.25
C ALA A 10 29.62 12.00 2.01
N GLY A 11 30.78 12.68 2.03
CA GLY A 11 31.39 13.23 0.84
C GLY A 11 32.41 12.25 0.24
N VAL A 12 32.47 12.19 -1.08
CA VAL A 12 33.50 11.42 -1.80
C VAL A 12 34.84 12.17 -1.71
N PRO A 13 35.90 11.57 -1.13
CA PRO A 13 37.16 12.29 -0.91
C PRO A 13 38.10 12.30 -2.13
N THR A 14 37.98 11.34 -3.02
CA THR A 14 38.82 11.20 -4.25
C THR A 14 38.04 10.45 -5.33
N ALA A 15 38.32 10.67 -6.61
CA ALA A 15 37.74 9.94 -7.71
C ALA A 15 37.92 8.42 -7.56
N ARG A 16 39.07 7.98 -7.08
CA ARG A 16 39.36 6.56 -6.81
C ARG A 16 38.46 5.90 -5.79
N ALA A 17 37.85 6.70 -4.87
CA ALA A 17 36.94 6.18 -3.86
C ALA A 17 35.48 6.01 -4.38
N ILE A 18 35.13 6.55 -5.55
CA ILE A 18 33.77 6.55 -6.10
C ILE A 18 33.16 5.13 -6.13
N PRO A 19 33.75 4.11 -6.76
CA PRO A 19 33.15 2.79 -6.87
C PRO A 19 32.84 2.16 -5.52
N GLU A 20 33.75 2.25 -4.56
CA GLU A 20 33.55 1.67 -3.22
C GLU A 20 32.56 2.47 -2.36
N MET A 21 32.53 3.79 -2.52
CA MET A 21 31.53 4.63 -1.82
C MET A 21 30.12 4.34 -2.33
N PHE A 22 29.92 4.18 -3.64
CA PHE A 22 28.64 3.77 -4.21
C PHE A 22 28.26 2.36 -3.76
N ARG A 23 29.16 1.39 -3.83
CA ARG A 23 28.92 0.04 -3.33
C ARG A 23 28.51 0.03 -1.86
N LYS A 24 29.18 0.82 -1.02
CA LYS A 24 28.80 1.00 0.39
C LYS A 24 27.42 1.65 0.54
N ALA A 25 27.11 2.67 -0.27
CA ALA A 25 25.83 3.35 -0.26
C ALA A 25 24.67 2.37 -0.50
N PHE A 26 24.75 1.58 -1.57
CA PHE A 26 23.74 0.55 -1.85
C PHE A 26 23.64 -0.49 -0.74
N LYS A 27 24.78 -0.98 -0.23
CA LYS A 27 24.76 -1.93 0.89
C LYS A 27 24.05 -1.36 2.11
N VAL A 28 24.34 -0.11 2.49
CA VAL A 28 23.71 0.54 3.67
C VAL A 28 22.22 0.81 3.42
N ALA A 29 21.86 1.26 2.20
CA ALA A 29 20.47 1.54 1.86
C ALA A 29 19.59 0.29 1.89
N GLU A 30 20.10 -0.86 1.46
CA GLU A 30 19.37 -2.12 1.32
C GLU A 30 19.43 -3.04 2.57
N THR A 31 20.41 -2.83 3.47
CA THR A 31 20.52 -3.63 4.70
C THR A 31 19.38 -3.28 5.66
N GLU A 32 18.86 -4.28 6.34
CA GLU A 32 17.77 -4.10 7.30
C GLU A 32 18.11 -3.11 8.46
N ARG A 33 17.31 -2.16 8.81
CA ARG A 33 16.07 -1.68 8.14
C ARG A 33 16.48 -0.81 6.95
N PRO A 34 15.96 -1.01 5.71
CA PRO A 34 16.32 -0.17 4.56
C PRO A 34 16.02 1.32 4.79
N ALA A 35 16.92 2.18 4.35
CA ALA A 35 16.74 3.62 4.52
C ALA A 35 17.56 4.42 3.49
N ALA A 36 17.23 5.69 3.34
CA ALA A 36 17.94 6.60 2.46
C ALA A 36 19.41 6.76 2.86
N VAL A 37 20.26 6.95 1.86
CA VAL A 37 21.67 7.32 2.01
C VAL A 37 21.97 8.55 1.14
N TYR A 38 23.01 9.28 1.50
CA TYR A 38 23.42 10.48 0.76
C TYR A 38 24.92 10.45 0.46
N LEU A 39 25.29 10.68 -0.80
CA LEU A 39 26.64 10.89 -1.25
C LEU A 39 26.77 12.25 -1.92
N ALA A 40 27.70 13.07 -1.45
CA ALA A 40 28.12 14.28 -2.14
C ALA A 40 29.37 13.96 -2.99
N VAL A 41 29.26 14.17 -4.29
CA VAL A 41 30.41 14.11 -5.21
C VAL A 41 30.78 15.53 -5.58
N PRO A 42 31.90 16.07 -5.09
CA PRO A 42 32.36 17.40 -5.47
C PRO A 42 32.72 17.47 -6.95
N GLU A 43 32.41 18.60 -7.62
CA GLU A 43 32.63 18.79 -9.06
C GLU A 43 34.08 18.51 -9.49
N HIS A 44 35.07 18.95 -8.71
CA HIS A 44 36.49 18.71 -9.02
C HIS A 44 36.88 17.23 -8.93
N ILE A 45 36.15 16.42 -8.12
CA ILE A 45 36.34 14.97 -8.05
C ILE A 45 35.69 14.27 -9.25
N ASP A 46 34.53 14.78 -9.70
CA ASP A 46 33.80 14.25 -10.86
C ASP A 46 34.56 14.53 -12.17
N ALA A 47 35.31 15.64 -12.22
CA ALA A 47 36.10 16.05 -13.38
C ALA A 47 37.50 15.36 -13.44
N ASP A 48 37.91 14.61 -12.40
CA ASP A 48 39.22 13.93 -12.40
C ASP A 48 39.25 12.80 -13.43
N GLU A 49 40.37 12.69 -14.13
CA GLU A 49 40.65 11.55 -15.02
C GLU A 49 40.93 10.28 -14.21
N ALA A 50 40.30 9.17 -14.59
CA ALA A 50 40.55 7.87 -13.97
C ALA A 50 41.59 7.08 -14.78
N ASP A 51 42.72 6.83 -14.16
CA ASP A 51 43.80 6.01 -14.69
C ASP A 51 43.84 4.57 -14.14
N TYR A 52 42.72 4.12 -13.53
CA TYR A 52 42.57 2.86 -12.82
C TYR A 52 41.26 2.18 -13.15
N ASP A 53 41.16 0.88 -12.83
CA ASP A 53 39.92 0.11 -13.02
C ASP A 53 38.80 0.65 -12.11
N LEU A 54 37.76 1.15 -12.76
CA LEU A 54 36.53 1.68 -12.11
C LEU A 54 35.49 0.59 -11.86
N THR A 55 35.74 -0.66 -12.21
CA THR A 55 34.79 -1.75 -12.02
C THR A 55 34.55 -1.98 -10.53
N PRO A 56 33.33 -1.69 -10.02
CA PRO A 56 33.01 -1.90 -8.61
C PRO A 56 33.00 -3.41 -8.29
N LEU A 57 33.51 -3.78 -7.13
CA LEU A 57 33.37 -5.14 -6.63
C LEU A 57 31.88 -5.48 -6.43
N PRO A 58 31.48 -6.75 -6.60
CA PRO A 58 30.11 -7.18 -6.36
C PRO A 58 29.66 -6.81 -4.94
N ARG A 59 28.42 -6.37 -4.82
CA ARG A 59 27.84 -6.11 -3.49
C ARG A 59 27.55 -7.41 -2.75
N ASN A 60 27.78 -7.43 -1.45
CA ASN A 60 27.35 -8.52 -0.60
C ASN A 60 25.84 -8.43 -0.35
N VAL A 61 25.09 -9.45 -0.74
CA VAL A 61 23.67 -9.58 -0.41
C VAL A 61 23.56 -10.15 1.00
N VAL A 62 23.00 -9.36 1.91
CA VAL A 62 22.67 -9.83 3.27
C VAL A 62 21.33 -10.57 3.18
N ARG A 63 21.32 -11.85 3.50
CA ARG A 63 20.09 -12.66 3.63
C ARG A 63 19.65 -12.66 5.08
N ALA A 64 18.33 -12.63 5.32
CA ALA A 64 17.80 -12.88 6.65
C ALA A 64 17.97 -14.38 7.00
N GLU A 65 18.30 -14.64 8.24
CA GLU A 65 18.47 -16.00 8.76
C GLU A 65 17.14 -16.60 9.20
N ALA A 66 17.11 -17.90 9.47
CA ALA A 66 15.96 -18.56 10.11
C ALA A 66 15.75 -18.01 11.54
N PRO A 67 14.51 -17.99 12.05
CA PRO A 67 14.23 -17.53 13.39
C PRO A 67 14.86 -18.44 14.45
N ALA A 68 15.14 -17.90 15.63
CA ALA A 68 15.58 -18.69 16.75
C ALA A 68 14.44 -19.61 17.26
N ALA A 69 14.70 -20.91 17.44
CA ALA A 69 13.69 -21.89 17.90
C ALA A 69 12.96 -21.48 19.19
N GLY A 70 13.65 -20.81 20.13
CA GLY A 70 13.04 -20.31 21.35
C GLY A 70 12.03 -19.16 21.14
N GLN A 71 12.13 -18.41 20.04
CA GLN A 71 11.12 -17.40 19.67
C GLN A 71 9.85 -18.09 19.14
N VAL A 72 10.03 -19.07 18.26
CA VAL A 72 8.92 -19.87 17.71
C VAL A 72 8.18 -20.61 18.85
N ALA A 73 8.91 -21.26 19.78
CA ALA A 73 8.30 -21.95 20.91
C ALA A 73 7.43 -21.04 21.78
N ARG A 74 7.90 -19.80 22.10
CA ARG A 74 7.09 -18.84 22.87
C ARG A 74 5.84 -18.39 22.11
N ALA A 75 5.92 -18.21 20.78
CA ALA A 75 4.76 -17.89 19.96
C ALA A 75 3.73 -19.04 19.94
N VAL A 76 4.19 -20.28 19.85
CA VAL A 76 3.35 -21.49 19.98
C VAL A 76 2.64 -21.51 21.33
N ASP A 77 3.31 -21.19 22.43
CA ASP A 77 2.70 -21.20 23.77
C ASP A 77 1.59 -20.14 23.91
N ILE A 78 1.69 -19.01 23.23
CA ILE A 78 0.61 -18.01 23.17
C ILE A 78 -0.54 -18.53 22.30
N LEU A 79 -0.26 -19.00 21.08
CA LEU A 79 -1.26 -19.39 20.10
C LEU A 79 -2.04 -20.64 20.52
N ARG A 80 -1.45 -21.57 21.27
CA ARG A 80 -2.17 -22.70 21.87
C ARG A 80 -3.29 -22.30 22.84
N LYS A 81 -3.25 -21.10 23.36
CA LYS A 81 -4.25 -20.53 24.30
C LYS A 81 -5.17 -19.54 23.62
N ALA A 82 -4.86 -19.15 22.39
CA ALA A 82 -5.66 -18.21 21.60
C ALA A 82 -7.01 -18.84 21.22
N ARG A 83 -8.01 -18.00 21.15
CA ARG A 83 -9.36 -18.36 20.69
C ARG A 83 -9.63 -17.80 19.31
N ARG A 84 -9.21 -16.56 19.07
CA ARG A 84 -9.48 -15.79 17.85
C ARG A 84 -8.23 -15.05 17.38
N PRO A 85 -7.18 -15.77 16.95
CA PRO A 85 -6.01 -15.11 16.38
C PRO A 85 -6.36 -14.49 15.02
N VAL A 86 -5.74 -13.35 14.73
CA VAL A 86 -5.84 -12.68 13.43
C VAL A 86 -4.45 -12.31 12.94
N VAL A 87 -4.21 -12.37 11.63
CA VAL A 87 -2.96 -11.91 11.01
C VAL A 87 -3.14 -10.52 10.44
N LEU A 88 -2.16 -9.67 10.69
CA LEU A 88 -1.97 -8.38 10.02
C LEU A 88 -0.74 -8.46 9.11
N ALA A 89 -0.94 -8.46 7.79
CA ALA A 89 0.14 -8.49 6.81
C ALA A 89 0.50 -7.07 6.35
N GLY A 90 1.74 -6.65 6.64
CA GLY A 90 2.23 -5.31 6.32
C GLY A 90 3.26 -5.27 5.18
N HIS A 91 3.87 -4.10 5.01
CA HIS A 91 4.87 -3.80 3.97
C HIS A 91 6.04 -4.80 3.95
N GLY A 92 6.55 -5.18 5.12
CA GLY A 92 7.66 -6.13 5.22
C GLY A 92 7.32 -7.50 4.62
N ALA A 93 6.05 -7.97 4.72
CA ALA A 93 5.60 -9.20 4.10
C ALA A 93 5.57 -9.11 2.56
N ALA A 94 5.13 -7.97 2.02
CA ALA A 94 5.15 -7.69 0.58
C ALA A 94 6.59 -7.67 0.04
N ARG A 95 7.49 -6.99 0.76
CA ARG A 95 8.91 -6.86 0.41
C ARG A 95 9.67 -8.20 0.52
N ALA A 96 9.28 -9.05 1.47
CA ALA A 96 9.88 -10.38 1.66
C ALA A 96 9.34 -11.45 0.71
N ASP A 97 8.38 -11.15 -0.16
CA ASP A 97 7.69 -12.13 -1.00
C ASP A 97 7.03 -13.26 -0.20
N ALA A 98 6.38 -12.92 0.91
CA ALA A 98 5.88 -13.89 1.87
C ALA A 98 4.49 -14.46 1.52
N THR A 99 3.89 -14.09 0.38
CA THR A 99 2.53 -14.49 -0.02
C THR A 99 2.31 -16.00 0.08
N ALA A 100 3.17 -16.81 -0.52
CA ALA A 100 2.98 -18.26 -0.54
C ALA A 100 3.06 -18.88 0.87
N ALA A 101 3.98 -18.41 1.72
CA ALA A 101 4.11 -18.88 3.10
C ALA A 101 2.92 -18.43 3.96
N LEU A 102 2.44 -17.19 3.78
CA LEU A 102 1.30 -16.67 4.49
C LEU A 102 -0.01 -17.38 4.12
N VAL A 103 -0.24 -17.67 2.84
CA VAL A 103 -1.41 -18.42 2.38
C VAL A 103 -1.39 -19.83 2.99
N ARG A 104 -0.26 -20.55 2.93
CA ARG A 104 -0.15 -21.86 3.59
C ARG A 104 -0.42 -21.81 5.09
N PHE A 105 0.16 -20.81 5.78
CA PHE A 105 -0.05 -20.59 7.21
C PHE A 105 -1.52 -20.37 7.53
N SER A 106 -2.18 -19.48 6.78
CA SER A 106 -3.59 -19.16 6.93
C SER A 106 -4.50 -20.36 6.64
N ASP A 107 -4.23 -21.11 5.56
CA ASP A 107 -5.06 -22.24 5.14
C ASP A 107 -5.00 -23.42 6.11
N GLU A 108 -3.81 -23.82 6.54
CA GLU A 108 -3.65 -24.94 7.44
C GLU A 108 -4.21 -24.67 8.84
N LEU A 109 -4.06 -23.44 9.33
CA LEU A 109 -4.47 -23.08 10.68
C LEU A 109 -5.87 -22.47 10.77
N GLY A 110 -6.48 -22.07 9.64
CA GLY A 110 -7.79 -21.43 9.61
C GLY A 110 -7.76 -19.99 10.17
N ILE A 111 -6.63 -19.28 10.04
CA ILE A 111 -6.47 -17.93 10.59
C ILE A 111 -6.77 -16.89 9.52
N ARG A 112 -7.64 -15.92 9.84
CA ARG A 112 -7.99 -14.81 8.95
C ARG A 112 -6.85 -13.80 8.83
N VAL A 113 -6.76 -13.14 7.67
CA VAL A 113 -5.69 -12.19 7.34
C VAL A 113 -6.25 -10.87 6.85
N ALA A 114 -5.82 -9.77 7.47
CA ALA A 114 -5.99 -8.43 6.94
C ALA A 114 -4.68 -7.92 6.34
N ASN A 115 -4.76 -7.13 5.29
CA ASN A 115 -3.62 -6.41 4.72
C ASN A 115 -3.58 -4.96 5.23
N THR A 116 -2.39 -4.38 5.42
CA THR A 116 -2.22 -2.93 5.48
C THR A 116 -2.31 -2.32 4.08
N PHE A 117 -2.30 -0.98 3.95
CA PHE A 117 -2.25 -0.32 2.64
C PHE A 117 -1.04 -0.76 1.81
N HIS A 118 0.14 -0.86 2.44
CA HIS A 118 1.37 -1.31 1.78
C HIS A 118 1.47 -2.84 1.65
N GLY A 119 0.67 -3.56 2.41
CA GLY A 119 0.55 -5.02 2.34
C GLY A 119 -0.51 -5.53 1.36
N LYS A 120 -1.26 -4.65 0.68
CA LYS A 120 -2.32 -5.08 -0.25
C LYS A 120 -1.83 -6.12 -1.25
N GLY A 121 -2.59 -7.22 -1.35
CA GLY A 121 -2.30 -8.34 -2.23
C GLY A 121 -1.26 -9.33 -1.70
N VAL A 122 -0.70 -9.15 -0.50
CA VAL A 122 0.09 -10.18 0.18
C VAL A 122 -0.81 -11.36 0.53
N MET A 123 -1.97 -11.10 1.16
CA MET A 123 -3.10 -12.01 1.12
C MET A 123 -4.01 -11.53 -0.02
N PRO A 124 -4.24 -12.35 -1.06
CA PRO A 124 -5.13 -11.96 -2.16
C PRO A 124 -6.54 -11.68 -1.65
N ASP A 125 -7.17 -10.59 -2.11
CA ASP A 125 -8.51 -10.20 -1.65
C ASP A 125 -9.62 -11.18 -2.10
N ASP A 126 -9.35 -12.06 -3.07
CA ASP A 126 -10.25 -13.16 -3.47
C ASP A 126 -10.02 -14.45 -2.68
N HIS A 127 -9.10 -14.47 -1.71
CA HIS A 127 -8.86 -15.62 -0.86
C HIS A 127 -9.93 -15.73 0.26
N PRO A 128 -10.46 -16.93 0.56
CA PRO A 128 -11.51 -17.10 1.57
C PRO A 128 -11.17 -16.57 2.97
N ASN A 129 -9.89 -16.62 3.33
CA ASN A 129 -9.39 -16.12 4.61
C ASN A 129 -9.02 -14.65 4.61
N SER A 130 -9.13 -13.94 3.48
CA SER A 130 -8.93 -12.49 3.44
C SER A 130 -10.11 -11.77 4.07
N ILE A 131 -9.82 -10.82 4.97
CA ILE A 131 -10.82 -9.92 5.53
C ILE A 131 -10.69 -8.50 5.00
N GLY A 132 -9.80 -8.27 4.02
CA GLY A 132 -9.62 -6.99 3.34
C GLY A 132 -8.46 -6.15 3.87
N THR A 133 -8.55 -4.83 3.70
CA THR A 133 -7.47 -3.89 4.02
C THR A 133 -7.85 -2.99 5.18
N ILE A 134 -7.03 -2.99 6.23
CA ILE A 134 -7.20 -2.16 7.42
C ILE A 134 -6.39 -0.86 7.31
N GLY A 135 -6.81 0.14 8.07
CA GLY A 135 -6.11 1.42 8.19
C GLY A 135 -6.90 2.61 7.64
N PHE A 136 -8.12 2.39 7.16
CA PHE A 136 -9.00 3.44 6.64
C PHE A 136 -9.56 4.31 7.76
N MET A 137 -10.44 3.78 8.59
CA MET A 137 -11.07 4.46 9.72
C MET A 137 -11.05 3.53 10.94
N ARG A 138 -11.36 4.06 12.14
CA ARG A 138 -11.38 3.26 13.36
C ARG A 138 -12.49 2.20 13.37
N HIS A 139 -13.61 2.48 12.72
CA HIS A 139 -14.82 1.65 12.72
C HIS A 139 -15.15 1.12 11.32
N ASP A 140 -14.14 0.78 10.50
CA ASP A 140 -14.40 0.11 9.23
C ASP A 140 -14.66 -1.40 9.43
N TYR A 141 -15.35 -2.04 8.51
CA TYR A 141 -15.73 -3.45 8.56
C TYR A 141 -14.57 -4.41 8.87
N VAL A 142 -13.38 -4.10 8.36
CA VAL A 142 -12.17 -4.89 8.62
C VAL A 142 -11.73 -4.81 10.08
N ASN A 143 -12.00 -3.70 10.76
CA ASN A 143 -11.63 -3.51 12.15
C ASN A 143 -12.39 -4.48 13.08
N PHE A 144 -13.61 -4.87 12.74
CA PHE A 144 -14.39 -5.84 13.54
C PHE A 144 -13.69 -7.19 13.68
N GLY A 145 -12.86 -7.59 12.68
CA GLY A 145 -12.00 -8.75 12.80
C GLY A 145 -10.94 -8.64 13.90
N PHE A 146 -10.47 -7.41 14.17
CA PHE A 146 -9.51 -7.13 15.23
C PHE A 146 -10.16 -6.90 16.60
N ASP A 147 -11.35 -6.30 16.65
CA ASP A 147 -12.06 -6.03 17.91
C ASP A 147 -12.32 -7.31 18.69
N ASN A 148 -12.65 -8.39 18.01
CA ASN A 148 -12.89 -9.72 18.60
C ASN A 148 -11.63 -10.57 18.76
N ALA A 149 -10.47 -10.12 18.26
CA ALA A 149 -9.24 -10.90 18.34
C ALA A 149 -8.63 -10.85 19.76
N ASP A 150 -8.08 -11.95 20.21
CA ASP A 150 -7.27 -12.05 21.44
C ASP A 150 -5.76 -12.05 21.16
N VAL A 151 -5.37 -12.45 19.95
CA VAL A 151 -3.97 -12.46 19.49
C VAL A 151 -3.88 -11.83 18.11
N VAL A 152 -2.94 -10.88 17.94
CA VAL A 152 -2.58 -10.31 16.64
C VAL A 152 -1.20 -10.84 16.23
N ILE A 153 -1.12 -11.49 15.08
CA ILE A 153 0.13 -11.92 14.45
C ILE A 153 0.51 -10.88 13.41
N ALA A 154 1.39 -9.96 13.75
CA ALA A 154 1.84 -8.90 12.86
C ALA A 154 3.00 -9.39 12.00
N VAL A 155 2.74 -9.60 10.70
CA VAL A 155 3.69 -10.13 9.72
C VAL A 155 4.20 -8.99 8.85
N GLY A 156 5.42 -8.53 9.09
CA GLY A 156 6.03 -7.43 8.35
C GLY A 156 5.32 -6.08 8.53
N TYR A 157 4.55 -5.89 9.59
CA TYR A 157 3.93 -4.62 9.92
C TYR A 157 4.93 -3.68 10.59
N GLU A 158 4.87 -2.40 10.21
CA GLU A 158 5.69 -1.32 10.77
C GLU A 158 4.77 -0.17 11.24
N LEU A 159 5.10 0.46 12.39
CA LEU A 159 4.26 1.51 13.02
C LEU A 159 3.95 2.70 12.10
N GLN A 160 4.83 2.99 11.14
CA GLN A 160 4.63 4.05 10.16
C GLN A 160 3.51 3.78 9.16
N GLU A 161 3.00 2.55 9.07
CA GLU A 161 1.92 2.22 8.14
C GLU A 161 0.58 2.77 8.60
N PHE A 162 0.26 2.65 9.87
CA PHE A 162 -0.87 3.28 10.56
C PHE A 162 -0.74 3.13 12.08
N ASP A 163 -1.52 3.91 12.82
CA ASP A 163 -1.54 3.91 14.30
C ASP A 163 -2.10 2.57 14.83
N PRO A 164 -1.34 1.83 15.66
CA PRO A 164 -1.76 0.54 16.21
C PRO A 164 -2.98 0.62 17.16
N VAL A 165 -3.41 1.80 17.59
CA VAL A 165 -4.67 1.99 18.32
C VAL A 165 -5.87 1.42 17.54
N ARG A 166 -5.78 1.34 16.21
CA ARG A 166 -6.84 0.81 15.34
C ARG A 166 -7.04 -0.70 15.45
N ILE A 167 -6.02 -1.43 15.86
CA ILE A 167 -6.04 -2.90 16.00
C ILE A 167 -6.03 -3.37 17.45
N ASN A 168 -5.62 -2.50 18.36
CA ASN A 168 -5.51 -2.82 19.80
C ASN A 168 -5.83 -1.60 20.68
N PRO A 169 -7.07 -1.06 20.59
CA PRO A 169 -7.43 0.20 21.25
C PRO A 169 -7.37 0.11 22.78
N GLN A 170 -7.62 -1.06 23.39
CA GLN A 170 -7.57 -1.29 24.82
C GLN A 170 -6.18 -1.74 25.30
N ALA A 171 -5.21 -1.94 24.38
CA ALA A 171 -3.88 -2.46 24.68
C ALA A 171 -3.90 -3.82 25.44
N ASP A 172 -4.91 -4.66 25.19
CA ASP A 172 -5.17 -5.92 25.90
C ASP A 172 -4.85 -7.17 25.08
N LYS A 173 -4.62 -7.03 23.78
CA LYS A 173 -4.32 -8.15 22.89
C LYS A 173 -2.87 -8.60 23.01
N LYS A 174 -2.65 -9.90 22.86
CA LYS A 174 -1.31 -10.47 22.71
C LYS A 174 -0.79 -10.19 21.31
N ILE A 175 0.44 -9.67 21.19
CA ILE A 175 1.06 -9.34 19.90
C ILE A 175 2.27 -10.23 19.66
N ILE A 176 2.22 -10.98 18.55
CA ILE A 176 3.34 -11.73 17.99
C ILE A 176 3.80 -11.01 16.74
N GLN A 177 5.02 -10.49 16.74
CA GLN A 177 5.60 -9.87 15.54
C GLN A 177 6.50 -10.85 14.81
N ILE A 178 6.33 -10.99 13.48
CA ILE A 178 7.23 -11.70 12.58
C ILE A 178 7.87 -10.66 11.64
N HIS A 179 9.16 -10.41 11.80
CA HIS A 179 9.86 -9.40 11.01
C HIS A 179 11.36 -9.70 10.90
N ARG A 180 12.06 -9.02 9.99
CA ARG A 180 13.51 -9.08 9.83
C ARG A 180 14.28 -8.27 10.89
N PHE A 181 13.60 -7.45 11.67
CA PHE A 181 14.17 -6.60 12.72
C PHE A 181 13.23 -6.47 13.93
N PRO A 182 13.74 -6.06 15.11
CA PRO A 182 12.92 -5.88 16.30
C PRO A 182 11.84 -4.81 16.13
N ALA A 183 10.73 -4.98 16.87
CA ALA A 183 9.64 -4.01 16.92
C ALA A 183 10.09 -2.66 17.48
N GLU A 184 9.47 -1.60 16.99
CA GLU A 184 9.47 -0.30 17.67
C GLU A 184 8.52 -0.33 18.86
N VAL A 185 8.61 0.68 19.72
CA VAL A 185 7.83 0.75 20.97
C VAL A 185 6.62 1.66 20.78
N ASP A 186 5.44 1.14 21.10
CA ASP A 186 4.19 1.90 21.22
C ASP A 186 3.31 1.28 22.28
N MET A 187 2.46 2.08 22.95
CA MET A 187 1.62 1.59 24.05
C MET A 187 0.52 0.61 23.58
N HIS A 188 0.05 0.75 22.34
CA HIS A 188 -0.95 -0.13 21.73
C HIS A 188 -0.30 -1.28 20.92
N TYR A 189 1.05 -1.32 20.86
CA TYR A 189 1.83 -2.32 20.16
C TYR A 189 2.92 -2.92 21.05
N SER A 190 2.51 -3.41 22.21
CA SER A 190 3.40 -4.11 23.15
C SER A 190 3.62 -5.55 22.67
N VAL A 191 4.77 -5.84 22.07
CA VAL A 191 5.09 -7.14 21.48
C VAL A 191 5.44 -8.15 22.57
N ASP A 192 4.61 -9.19 22.73
CA ASP A 192 4.87 -10.31 23.66
C ASP A 192 5.97 -11.24 23.14
N VAL A 193 5.99 -11.48 21.84
CA VAL A 193 7.00 -12.29 21.18
C VAL A 193 7.40 -11.68 19.84
N GLY A 194 8.67 -11.34 19.68
CA GLY A 194 9.28 -11.01 18.39
C GLY A 194 9.96 -12.25 17.78
N ILE A 195 9.50 -12.69 16.61
CA ILE A 195 10.17 -13.67 15.77
C ILE A 195 10.99 -12.90 14.74
N ILE A 196 12.30 -12.85 14.94
CA ILE A 196 13.21 -12.07 14.10
C ILE A 196 13.94 -13.02 13.15
N GLY A 197 13.73 -12.83 11.83
CA GLY A 197 14.33 -13.66 10.81
C GLY A 197 13.72 -13.45 9.44
N ASP A 198 13.98 -14.34 8.50
CA ASP A 198 13.28 -14.37 7.22
C ASP A 198 11.80 -14.64 7.45
N ILE A 199 10.93 -13.79 6.88
CA ILE A 199 9.49 -13.81 7.16
C ILE A 199 8.86 -15.11 6.67
N SER A 200 9.21 -15.56 5.45
CA SER A 200 8.64 -16.78 4.88
C SER A 200 9.06 -18.00 5.67
N THR A 201 10.35 -18.10 6.02
CA THR A 201 10.89 -19.19 6.85
C THR A 201 10.26 -19.15 8.24
N SER A 202 10.07 -17.98 8.84
CA SER A 202 9.46 -17.83 10.16
C SER A 202 8.00 -18.27 10.18
N LEU A 203 7.24 -17.96 9.14
CA LEU A 203 5.86 -18.44 8.96
C LEU A 203 5.81 -19.97 8.82
N ASP A 204 6.69 -20.56 8.02
CA ASP A 204 6.72 -22.01 7.81
C ASP A 204 7.15 -22.75 9.10
N GLU A 205 8.16 -22.27 9.83
CA GLU A 205 8.57 -22.84 11.13
C GLU A 205 7.46 -22.75 12.17
N LEU A 206 6.80 -21.59 12.28
CA LEU A 206 5.70 -21.41 13.21
C LEU A 206 4.49 -22.28 12.83
N ARG A 207 4.19 -22.42 11.54
CA ARG A 207 3.13 -23.28 11.02
C ARG A 207 3.36 -24.74 11.39
N HIS A 208 4.54 -25.27 11.12
CA HIS A 208 4.89 -26.66 11.46
C HIS A 208 4.75 -26.91 12.97
N ALA A 209 5.36 -26.05 13.77
CA ALA A 209 5.32 -26.18 15.22
C ALA A 209 3.89 -26.09 15.80
N LEU A 210 3.01 -25.25 15.20
CA LEU A 210 1.61 -25.14 15.61
C LEU A 210 0.77 -26.32 15.18
N THR A 211 0.93 -26.82 13.95
CA THR A 211 0.20 -28.00 13.46
C THR A 211 0.43 -29.19 14.39
N ASP A 212 1.69 -29.42 14.80
CA ASP A 212 2.04 -30.47 15.76
C ASP A 212 1.42 -30.20 17.14
N ALA A 213 1.48 -28.97 17.64
CA ALA A 213 1.02 -28.58 18.97
C ALA A 213 -0.50 -28.54 19.12
N LEU A 214 -1.24 -28.28 18.06
CA LEU A 214 -2.70 -28.16 18.03
C LEU A 214 -3.38 -29.54 17.70
N ALA A 215 -2.61 -30.58 17.35
CA ALA A 215 -3.11 -31.90 17.02
C ALA A 215 -4.27 -31.89 16.01
N GLY A 216 -4.20 -31.01 15.00
CA GLY A 216 -5.22 -30.88 13.96
C GLY A 216 -6.37 -29.91 14.29
N HIS A 217 -6.36 -29.26 15.46
CA HIS A 217 -7.29 -28.15 15.74
C HIS A 217 -6.99 -26.94 14.84
N ARG A 218 -8.06 -26.30 14.35
CA ARG A 218 -8.01 -25.09 13.51
C ARG A 218 -8.79 -23.97 14.19
N PHE A 219 -8.50 -22.71 13.78
CA PHE A 219 -9.11 -21.51 14.33
C PHE A 219 -10.37 -21.03 13.58
N ASP A 220 -10.80 -21.74 12.53
CA ASP A 220 -11.93 -21.39 11.67
C ASP A 220 -13.32 -21.75 12.23
N GLY A 221 -13.38 -22.20 13.50
CA GLY A 221 -14.62 -22.66 14.12
C GLY A 221 -15.71 -21.60 14.35
N ASP A 222 -15.38 -20.31 14.35
CA ASP A 222 -16.31 -19.17 14.43
C ASP A 222 -16.24 -18.37 13.14
N ALA A 223 -16.84 -18.87 12.08
CA ALA A 223 -16.64 -18.41 10.69
C ALA A 223 -17.17 -17.00 10.39
N ASP A 224 -18.05 -16.43 11.21
CA ASP A 224 -18.60 -15.12 10.95
C ASP A 224 -17.74 -14.01 11.58
N VAL A 225 -16.84 -13.44 10.78
CA VAL A 225 -16.30 -12.11 11.08
C VAL A 225 -17.42 -11.12 10.81
N PRO A 226 -17.89 -10.37 11.81
CA PRO A 226 -18.89 -9.33 11.58
C PRO A 226 -18.42 -8.41 10.46
N GLY A 227 -19.30 -8.12 9.50
CA GLY A 227 -18.95 -7.29 8.34
C GLY A 227 -18.27 -8.02 7.18
N SER A 228 -17.91 -9.32 7.28
CA SER A 228 -17.46 -10.08 6.13
C SER A 228 -18.56 -10.11 5.06
N GLY A 229 -18.24 -9.74 3.82
CA GLY A 229 -19.24 -9.60 2.76
C GLY A 229 -19.78 -8.18 2.55
N LEU A 230 -19.80 -7.31 3.56
CA LEU A 230 -20.29 -5.93 3.40
C LEU A 230 -19.46 -5.12 2.41
N LEU A 231 -18.14 -5.32 2.39
CA LEU A 231 -17.26 -4.70 1.38
C LEU A 231 -17.59 -5.21 -0.04
N ALA A 232 -17.82 -6.53 -0.18
CA ALA A 232 -18.18 -7.13 -1.45
C ALA A 232 -19.56 -6.62 -1.94
N GLU A 233 -20.53 -6.47 -1.04
CA GLU A 233 -21.84 -5.90 -1.34
C GLU A 233 -21.74 -4.44 -1.75
N GLU A 234 -20.92 -3.65 -1.07
CA GLU A 234 -20.68 -2.26 -1.41
C GLU A 234 -20.02 -2.13 -2.77
N PHE A 235 -19.01 -2.95 -3.06
CA PHE A 235 -18.36 -3.03 -4.38
C PHE A 235 -19.37 -3.41 -5.47
N ALA A 236 -20.20 -4.43 -5.25
CA ALA A 236 -21.22 -4.86 -6.19
C ALA A 236 -22.33 -3.80 -6.43
N ARG A 237 -22.66 -2.99 -5.40
CA ARG A 237 -23.53 -1.81 -5.58
C ARG A 237 -22.87 -0.75 -6.44
N GLY A 238 -21.58 -0.47 -6.20
CA GLY A 238 -20.79 0.45 -7.00
C GLY A 238 -20.78 0.10 -8.48
N GLN A 239 -20.63 -1.16 -8.83
CA GLN A 239 -20.67 -1.63 -10.24
C GLN A 239 -21.96 -1.24 -10.98
N ARG A 240 -23.07 -1.08 -10.28
CA ARG A 240 -24.39 -0.77 -10.83
C ARG A 240 -24.79 0.70 -10.70
N ASP A 241 -23.99 1.50 -10.03
CA ASP A 241 -24.27 2.92 -9.84
C ASP A 241 -24.11 3.66 -11.18
N SER A 242 -25.14 4.41 -11.58
CA SER A 242 -25.16 5.15 -12.85
C SER A 242 -25.25 6.66 -12.68
N ARG A 243 -25.18 7.18 -11.44
CA ARG A 243 -25.23 8.62 -11.19
C ARG A 243 -24.01 9.34 -11.76
N PHE A 244 -24.17 10.62 -11.99
CA PHE A 244 -23.14 11.51 -12.46
C PHE A 244 -23.26 12.88 -11.73
N PRO A 245 -22.17 13.48 -11.19
CA PRO A 245 -20.79 12.94 -11.14
C PRO A 245 -20.74 11.55 -10.49
N LEU A 246 -19.66 10.79 -10.80
CA LEU A 246 -19.58 9.37 -10.42
C LEU A 246 -19.37 9.21 -8.91
N ALA A 247 -20.03 8.20 -8.33
CA ALA A 247 -19.67 7.74 -6.98
C ALA A 247 -18.27 7.12 -6.96
N PRO A 248 -17.49 7.31 -5.88
CA PRO A 248 -16.19 6.66 -5.71
C PRO A 248 -16.23 5.14 -5.90
N GLN A 249 -17.29 4.49 -5.40
CA GLN A 249 -17.48 3.04 -5.53
C GLN A 249 -17.58 2.61 -7.00
N ARG A 250 -18.22 3.42 -7.85
CA ARG A 250 -18.31 3.15 -9.29
C ARG A 250 -16.95 3.27 -9.96
N VAL A 251 -16.20 4.32 -9.65
CA VAL A 251 -14.86 4.52 -10.23
C VAL A 251 -13.91 3.40 -9.82
N VAL A 252 -13.95 2.96 -8.55
CA VAL A 252 -13.17 1.80 -8.08
C VAL A 252 -13.55 0.52 -8.83
N ALA A 253 -14.84 0.27 -9.01
CA ALA A 253 -15.33 -0.93 -9.68
C ALA A 253 -14.93 -0.97 -11.16
N ASP A 254 -15.07 0.15 -11.88
CA ASP A 254 -14.66 0.25 -13.29
C ASP A 254 -13.15 0.17 -13.43
N THR A 255 -12.37 0.77 -12.52
CA THR A 255 -10.92 0.62 -12.45
C THR A 255 -10.53 -0.85 -12.32
N ARG A 256 -11.14 -1.60 -11.38
CA ARG A 256 -10.86 -3.03 -11.23
C ARG A 256 -11.22 -3.83 -12.49
N ALA A 257 -12.34 -3.52 -13.13
CA ALA A 257 -12.81 -4.20 -14.35
C ALA A 257 -11.95 -3.91 -15.60
N ALA A 258 -11.18 -2.81 -15.57
CA ALA A 258 -10.25 -2.45 -16.65
C ALA A 258 -8.86 -3.08 -16.49
N MET A 259 -8.47 -3.47 -15.28
CA MET A 259 -7.12 -3.95 -14.93
C MET A 259 -7.07 -5.47 -14.79
N GLY A 260 -6.02 -6.10 -15.31
CA GLY A 260 -5.72 -7.52 -15.06
C GLY A 260 -5.22 -7.79 -13.62
N ARG A 261 -4.98 -9.06 -13.29
CA ARG A 261 -4.50 -9.45 -11.94
C ARG A 261 -3.11 -8.91 -11.61
N SER A 262 -2.22 -8.92 -12.59
CA SER A 262 -0.81 -8.51 -12.48
C SER A 262 -0.55 -7.08 -12.94
N ASP A 263 -1.55 -6.38 -13.46
CA ASP A 263 -1.45 -4.96 -13.82
C ASP A 263 -1.32 -4.09 -12.58
N VAL A 264 -0.67 -2.94 -12.71
CA VAL A 264 -0.30 -2.13 -11.54
C VAL A 264 -1.09 -0.82 -11.50
N VAL A 265 -1.73 -0.60 -10.36
CA VAL A 265 -2.38 0.67 -10.02
C VAL A 265 -1.54 1.40 -8.98
N LEU A 266 -1.21 2.65 -9.25
CA LEU A 266 -0.63 3.55 -8.26
C LEU A 266 -1.71 4.53 -7.79
N VAL A 267 -1.78 4.73 -6.48
CA VAL A 267 -2.83 5.55 -5.87
C VAL A 267 -2.21 6.71 -5.10
N ASP A 268 -2.56 7.91 -5.49
CA ASP A 268 -2.08 9.13 -4.85
C ASP A 268 -2.79 9.43 -3.53
N THR A 269 -2.23 10.34 -2.76
CA THR A 269 -2.80 10.80 -1.49
C THR A 269 -4.04 11.68 -1.71
N GLY A 270 -5.06 11.48 -0.90
CA GLY A 270 -6.32 12.22 -0.92
C GLY A 270 -7.52 11.34 -0.58
N ALA A 271 -8.74 11.83 -0.81
CA ALA A 271 -9.96 11.04 -0.68
C ALA A 271 -9.92 9.82 -1.62
N THR A 272 -9.37 9.98 -2.82
CA THR A 272 -9.07 8.92 -3.79
C THR A 272 -8.34 7.74 -3.15
N LYS A 273 -7.30 8.02 -2.34
CA LYS A 273 -6.56 6.98 -1.61
C LYS A 273 -7.46 6.15 -0.72
N MET A 274 -8.31 6.83 0.04
CA MET A 274 -9.14 6.16 1.03
C MET A 274 -10.11 5.18 0.36
N TRP A 275 -10.76 5.61 -0.72
CA TRP A 275 -11.67 4.76 -1.48
C TRP A 275 -10.98 3.59 -2.18
N MET A 276 -9.84 3.85 -2.84
CA MET A 276 -9.06 2.81 -3.51
C MET A 276 -8.47 1.79 -2.52
N ALA A 277 -7.89 2.26 -1.42
CA ALA A 277 -7.33 1.37 -0.40
C ALA A 277 -8.39 0.43 0.19
N ARG A 278 -9.59 0.96 0.42
CA ARG A 278 -10.70 0.24 1.05
C ARG A 278 -11.38 -0.76 0.11
N LEU A 279 -11.70 -0.34 -1.12
CA LEU A 279 -12.60 -1.09 -2.00
C LEU A 279 -11.93 -1.74 -3.22
N TYR A 280 -10.73 -1.32 -3.63
CA TYR A 280 -10.09 -1.89 -4.80
C TYR A 280 -9.55 -3.29 -4.50
N PRO A 281 -10.12 -4.38 -5.05
CA PRO A 281 -9.63 -5.73 -4.81
C PRO A 281 -8.25 -5.93 -5.43
N THR A 282 -7.30 -6.40 -4.63
CA THR A 282 -5.92 -6.64 -5.04
C THR A 282 -5.57 -8.11 -4.89
N TYR A 283 -5.12 -8.75 -5.96
CA TYR A 283 -4.95 -10.20 -6.00
C TYR A 283 -3.50 -10.66 -5.98
N GLU A 284 -2.57 -9.75 -6.20
CA GLU A 284 -1.14 -10.00 -6.19
C GLU A 284 -0.41 -8.86 -5.47
N ARG A 285 0.63 -9.20 -4.72
CA ARG A 285 1.46 -8.20 -4.06
C ARG A 285 2.08 -7.22 -5.07
N ASN A 286 2.29 -5.97 -4.66
CA ASN A 286 2.90 -4.94 -5.49
C ASN A 286 2.13 -4.65 -6.80
N THR A 287 0.81 -4.84 -6.81
CA THR A 287 -0.07 -4.45 -7.93
C THR A 287 -1.04 -3.32 -7.57
N CYS A 288 -1.10 -2.93 -6.28
CA CYS A 288 -1.75 -1.71 -5.82
C CYS A 288 -0.79 -0.96 -4.90
N LEU A 289 -0.13 0.07 -5.42
CA LEU A 289 0.87 0.85 -4.70
C LEU A 289 0.24 2.16 -4.23
N ILE A 290 0.22 2.38 -2.93
CA ILE A 290 -0.49 3.49 -2.30
C ILE A 290 0.50 4.44 -1.62
N SER A 291 0.39 5.75 -1.90
CA SER A 291 1.13 6.77 -1.16
C SER A 291 0.65 6.79 0.30
N ASN A 292 1.48 6.24 1.21
CA ASN A 292 1.18 6.15 2.64
C ASN A 292 2.45 6.37 3.48
N GLY A 293 2.35 6.36 4.81
CA GLY A 293 3.42 6.81 5.69
C GLY A 293 3.48 8.33 5.71
N LEU A 294 4.41 8.95 5.00
CA LEU A 294 4.47 10.41 4.84
C LEU A 294 3.37 10.96 3.93
N SER A 295 2.67 10.10 3.19
CA SER A 295 1.49 10.44 2.37
C SER A 295 1.71 11.63 1.43
N THR A 296 2.81 11.63 0.69
CA THR A 296 3.15 12.69 -0.27
C THR A 296 2.13 12.73 -1.41
N MET A 297 1.58 13.89 -1.69
CA MET A 297 0.81 14.15 -2.91
C MET A 297 1.74 14.26 -4.12
N GLY A 298 1.24 13.93 -5.34
CA GLY A 298 2.04 13.91 -6.55
C GLY A 298 2.93 12.66 -6.69
N PHE A 299 2.62 11.57 -5.98
CA PHE A 299 3.36 10.31 -6.00
C PHE A 299 3.02 9.43 -7.21
N ALA A 300 1.73 9.33 -7.56
CA ALA A 300 1.27 8.26 -8.45
C ALA A 300 1.75 8.42 -9.89
N LEU A 301 1.75 9.61 -10.46
CA LEU A 301 2.19 9.84 -11.83
C LEU A 301 3.69 9.52 -12.03
N PRO A 302 4.65 10.13 -11.29
CA PRO A 302 6.06 9.78 -11.43
C PRO A 302 6.34 8.32 -11.02
N GLY A 303 5.61 7.80 -10.03
CA GLY A 303 5.69 6.39 -9.66
C GLY A 303 5.27 5.45 -10.80
N ALA A 304 4.23 5.81 -11.57
CA ALA A 304 3.75 5.04 -12.71
C ALA A 304 4.81 4.94 -13.83
N LEU A 305 5.54 6.02 -14.08
CA LEU A 305 6.71 5.99 -14.99
C LEU A 305 7.74 4.95 -14.52
N GLY A 306 8.10 5.00 -13.25
CA GLY A 306 9.07 4.05 -12.67
C GLY A 306 8.57 2.61 -12.73
N VAL A 307 7.30 2.36 -12.48
CA VAL A 307 6.69 1.01 -12.58
C VAL A 307 6.69 0.52 -14.02
N LYS A 308 6.30 1.37 -14.99
CA LYS A 308 6.28 0.96 -16.40
C LYS A 308 7.67 0.63 -16.93
N LEU A 309 8.70 1.35 -16.50
CA LEU A 309 10.09 1.01 -16.81
C LEU A 309 10.53 -0.31 -16.18
N ALA A 310 10.12 -0.58 -14.93
CA ALA A 310 10.47 -1.80 -14.21
C ALA A 310 9.66 -3.03 -14.65
N ARG A 311 8.44 -2.82 -15.16
CA ARG A 311 7.48 -3.84 -15.61
C ARG A 311 6.87 -3.47 -16.96
N PRO A 312 7.64 -3.50 -18.05
CA PRO A 312 7.19 -3.02 -19.37
C PRO A 312 5.96 -3.78 -19.90
N GLU A 313 5.79 -5.04 -19.50
CA GLU A 313 4.66 -5.89 -19.94
C GLU A 313 3.34 -5.57 -19.22
N SER A 314 3.38 -4.96 -18.04
CA SER A 314 2.16 -4.67 -17.27
C SER A 314 1.48 -3.41 -17.78
N LYS A 315 0.15 -3.39 -17.76
CA LYS A 315 -0.60 -2.14 -17.83
C LYS A 315 -0.40 -1.37 -16.52
N VAL A 316 -0.23 -0.05 -16.63
CA VAL A 316 0.01 0.82 -15.48
C VAL A 316 -1.00 1.97 -15.49
N LEU A 317 -1.68 2.13 -14.36
CA LEU A 317 -2.67 3.18 -14.13
C LEU A 317 -2.28 4.01 -12.92
N ALA A 318 -2.10 5.32 -13.10
CA ALA A 318 -2.01 6.27 -12.01
C ALA A 318 -3.42 6.79 -11.66
N VAL A 319 -3.87 6.58 -10.43
CA VAL A 319 -5.14 7.10 -9.92
C VAL A 319 -4.82 8.25 -8.97
N VAL A 320 -5.25 9.45 -9.35
CA VAL A 320 -4.87 10.70 -8.69
C VAL A 320 -6.10 11.58 -8.44
N GLY A 321 -6.11 12.35 -7.35
CA GLY A 321 -7.01 13.50 -7.24
C GLY A 321 -6.47 14.67 -8.08
N ASP A 322 -7.33 15.58 -8.48
CA ASP A 322 -6.96 16.73 -9.31
C ASP A 322 -5.89 17.62 -8.65
N GLY A 323 -5.99 17.90 -7.34
CA GLY A 323 -4.96 18.65 -6.62
C GLY A 323 -3.61 17.93 -6.55
N ALA A 324 -3.60 16.60 -6.41
CA ALA A 324 -2.37 15.80 -6.42
C ALA A 324 -1.76 15.71 -7.82
N PHE A 325 -2.61 15.61 -8.86
CA PHE A 325 -2.18 15.62 -10.25
C PHE A 325 -1.38 16.88 -10.60
N MET A 326 -1.86 18.04 -10.19
CA MET A 326 -1.20 19.32 -10.49
C MET A 326 0.17 19.50 -9.82
N MET A 327 0.52 18.68 -8.82
CA MET A 327 1.81 18.78 -8.13
C MET A 327 2.99 18.26 -8.95
N ASN A 328 2.77 17.26 -9.82
CA ASN A 328 3.81 16.63 -10.65
C ASN A 328 3.34 16.37 -12.09
N SER A 329 2.37 17.15 -12.58
CA SER A 329 1.80 16.98 -13.92
C SER A 329 2.81 17.17 -15.07
N GLN A 330 3.93 17.88 -14.82
CA GLN A 330 5.01 18.05 -15.79
C GLN A 330 5.66 16.71 -16.22
N GLU A 331 5.51 15.65 -15.44
CA GLU A 331 6.03 14.31 -15.78
C GLU A 331 5.32 13.68 -16.99
N ILE A 332 4.23 14.28 -17.46
CA ILE A 332 3.61 13.93 -18.75
C ILE A 332 4.62 14.15 -19.89
N GLU A 333 5.38 15.25 -19.84
CA GLU A 333 6.45 15.51 -20.81
C GLU A 333 7.46 14.37 -20.82
N THR A 334 7.93 13.97 -19.65
CA THR A 334 8.86 12.85 -19.51
C THR A 334 8.30 11.57 -20.13
N ALA A 335 7.03 11.24 -19.85
CA ALA A 335 6.38 10.05 -20.39
C ALA A 335 6.29 10.08 -21.93
N VAL A 336 5.88 11.22 -22.49
CA VAL A 336 5.73 11.40 -23.93
C VAL A 336 7.09 11.35 -24.62
N ARG A 337 8.08 12.10 -24.13
CA ARG A 337 9.43 12.17 -24.73
C ARG A 337 10.15 10.82 -24.69
N GLU A 338 10.01 10.05 -23.61
CA GLU A 338 10.64 8.73 -23.46
C GLU A 338 9.80 7.60 -24.07
N GLY A 339 8.60 7.89 -24.61
CA GLY A 339 7.70 6.88 -25.18
C GLY A 339 7.24 5.84 -24.16
N ILE A 340 6.95 6.27 -22.92
CA ILE A 340 6.49 5.41 -21.84
C ILE A 340 4.96 5.42 -21.78
N PRO A 341 4.25 4.36 -22.26
CA PRO A 341 2.80 4.34 -22.24
C PRO A 341 2.28 4.22 -20.81
N LEU A 342 1.36 5.10 -20.45
CA LEU A 342 0.66 5.05 -19.16
C LEU A 342 -0.69 5.79 -19.22
N VAL A 343 -1.57 5.44 -18.30
CA VAL A 343 -2.86 6.11 -18.15
C VAL A 343 -2.93 6.80 -16.79
N VAL A 344 -3.40 8.04 -16.78
CA VAL A 344 -3.68 8.81 -15.57
C VAL A 344 -5.18 9.04 -15.45
N LEU A 345 -5.79 8.45 -14.42
CA LEU A 345 -7.18 8.67 -14.07
C LEU A 345 -7.27 9.74 -12.99
N ILE A 346 -7.76 10.92 -13.37
CA ILE A 346 -7.89 12.09 -12.49
C ILE A 346 -9.30 12.11 -11.93
N TRP A 347 -9.43 11.92 -10.60
CA TRP A 347 -10.69 12.11 -9.89
C TRP A 347 -10.86 13.61 -9.66
N ASP A 348 -11.80 14.19 -10.38
CA ASP A 348 -12.00 15.64 -10.51
C ASP A 348 -13.18 16.07 -9.65
N ASP A 349 -12.90 16.64 -8.48
CA ASP A 349 -13.88 17.21 -7.55
C ASP A 349 -13.69 18.74 -7.36
N GLY A 350 -12.68 19.34 -8.01
CA GLY A 350 -12.37 20.76 -7.93
C GLY A 350 -11.86 21.20 -6.56
N GLY A 351 -11.20 20.29 -5.81
CA GLY A 351 -10.81 20.60 -4.44
C GLY A 351 -9.85 19.61 -3.78
N TYR A 352 -9.50 19.92 -2.55
CA TYR A 352 -8.75 19.02 -1.66
C TYR A 352 -9.72 18.15 -0.84
N GLY A 353 -10.42 17.22 -1.51
CA GLY A 353 -11.56 16.47 -0.95
C GLY A 353 -11.30 15.74 0.37
N LEU A 354 -10.09 15.27 0.67
CA LEU A 354 -9.77 14.70 2.00
C LEU A 354 -9.67 15.78 3.09
N ILE A 355 -9.17 16.95 2.76
CA ILE A 355 -9.07 18.07 3.71
C ILE A 355 -10.47 18.62 3.97
N GLU A 356 -11.28 18.79 2.92
CA GLU A 356 -12.70 19.14 3.01
C GLU A 356 -13.43 18.18 3.95
N TRP A 357 -13.35 16.89 3.70
CA TRP A 357 -13.95 15.86 4.53
C TRP A 357 -13.56 15.96 6.01
N LYS A 358 -12.25 16.12 6.30
CA LYS A 358 -11.78 16.27 7.68
C LYS A 358 -12.28 17.56 8.34
N MET A 359 -12.28 18.68 7.60
CA MET A 359 -12.80 19.95 8.14
C MET A 359 -14.29 19.85 8.43
N ASP A 360 -15.08 19.23 7.58
CA ASP A 360 -16.52 19.03 7.80
C ASP A 360 -16.78 18.16 9.03
N LEU A 361 -16.01 17.08 9.23
CA LEU A 361 -16.10 16.22 10.42
C LEU A 361 -15.72 16.95 11.71
N GLU A 362 -14.63 17.72 11.69
CA GLU A 362 -14.08 18.31 12.91
C GLU A 362 -14.66 19.68 13.22
N LEU A 363 -15.00 20.48 12.19
CA LEU A 363 -15.38 21.87 12.30
C LEU A 363 -16.84 22.11 11.89
N GLY A 364 -17.50 21.15 11.24
CA GLY A 364 -18.83 21.29 10.67
C GLY A 364 -18.91 22.16 9.41
N ALA A 365 -17.77 22.63 8.89
CA ALA A 365 -17.67 23.41 7.66
C ALA A 365 -16.23 23.44 7.15
N HIS A 366 -16.06 23.63 5.85
CA HIS A 366 -14.76 23.74 5.20
C HIS A 366 -14.55 25.12 4.53
N TYR A 367 -13.30 25.54 4.40
CA TYR A 367 -12.92 26.83 3.84
C TYR A 367 -11.62 26.72 3.05
N TYR A 368 -11.53 27.45 1.92
CA TYR A 368 -10.33 27.60 1.10
C TYR A 368 -9.74 26.28 0.55
N VAL A 369 -10.56 25.26 0.35
CA VAL A 369 -10.15 23.94 -0.17
C VAL A 369 -10.53 23.73 -1.63
N SER A 370 -11.38 24.58 -2.20
CA SER A 370 -11.83 24.49 -3.60
C SER A 370 -10.93 25.31 -4.52
N PHE A 371 -10.71 24.82 -5.73
CA PHE A 371 -9.92 25.48 -6.78
C PHE A 371 -10.45 25.12 -8.18
N GLY A 372 -9.99 25.84 -9.22
CA GLY A 372 -10.30 25.53 -10.60
C GLY A 372 -9.24 24.65 -11.26
N ASN A 373 -9.69 23.68 -12.04
CA ASN A 373 -8.82 22.82 -12.83
C ASN A 373 -8.66 23.35 -14.26
N PRO A 374 -7.50 23.12 -14.92
CA PRO A 374 -7.37 23.33 -16.35
C PRO A 374 -8.27 22.36 -17.12
N ASP A 375 -8.58 22.66 -18.38
CA ASP A 375 -9.18 21.69 -19.27
C ASP A 375 -8.20 20.54 -19.51
N VAL A 376 -8.49 19.36 -18.95
CA VAL A 376 -7.58 18.21 -18.96
C VAL A 376 -7.34 17.70 -20.37
N VAL A 377 -8.31 17.81 -21.28
CA VAL A 377 -8.15 17.37 -22.68
C VAL A 377 -7.14 18.26 -23.38
N THR A 378 -7.36 19.56 -23.36
CA THR A 378 -6.42 20.54 -23.94
C THR A 378 -5.05 20.47 -23.28
N TYR A 379 -5.00 20.25 -21.96
CA TYR A 379 -3.76 20.10 -21.21
C TYR A 379 -2.96 18.87 -21.70
N ALA A 380 -3.60 17.72 -21.84
CA ALA A 380 -2.97 16.50 -22.36
C ALA A 380 -2.43 16.71 -23.79
N GLU A 381 -3.26 17.27 -24.67
CA GLU A 381 -2.90 17.53 -26.07
C GLU A 381 -1.70 18.49 -26.21
N SER A 382 -1.55 19.45 -25.29
CA SER A 382 -0.41 20.38 -25.28
C SER A 382 0.94 19.69 -25.06
N PHE A 383 0.96 18.50 -24.48
CA PHE A 383 2.16 17.64 -24.33
C PHE A 383 2.26 16.56 -25.43
N GLY A 384 1.27 16.43 -26.32
CA GLY A 384 1.19 15.36 -27.31
C GLY A 384 0.60 14.05 -26.74
N ALA A 385 -0.02 14.11 -25.56
CA ALA A 385 -0.77 13.01 -24.95
C ALA A 385 -2.25 13.03 -25.38
N LYS A 386 -3.00 11.95 -25.14
CA LYS A 386 -4.44 11.89 -25.38
C LYS A 386 -5.20 12.35 -24.13
N GLY A 387 -6.20 13.20 -24.31
CA GLY A 387 -7.09 13.67 -23.25
C GLY A 387 -8.51 13.13 -23.42
N TYR A 388 -9.13 12.73 -22.31
CA TYR A 388 -10.51 12.28 -22.25
C TYR A 388 -11.25 12.97 -21.12
N ARG A 389 -12.54 13.28 -21.36
CA ARG A 389 -13.45 13.79 -20.33
C ARG A 389 -14.63 12.86 -20.21
N ILE A 390 -14.87 12.32 -19.03
CA ILE A 390 -16.04 11.50 -18.74
C ILE A 390 -17.25 12.40 -18.51
N THR A 391 -18.35 12.13 -19.18
CA THR A 391 -19.59 12.88 -19.10
C THR A 391 -20.78 12.04 -18.61
N SER A 392 -20.58 10.73 -18.50
CA SER A 392 -21.56 9.80 -17.92
C SER A 392 -20.87 8.58 -17.30
N ALA A 393 -21.53 7.92 -16.35
CA ALA A 393 -21.00 6.71 -15.71
C ALA A 393 -20.73 5.56 -16.71
N ALA A 394 -21.47 5.49 -17.81
CA ALA A 394 -21.33 4.43 -18.82
C ALA A 394 -20.05 4.58 -19.65
N GLU A 395 -19.44 5.76 -19.70
CA GLU A 395 -18.25 6.04 -20.51
C GLU A 395 -16.95 5.64 -19.84
N LEU A 396 -16.89 5.58 -18.49
CA LEU A 396 -15.62 5.39 -17.77
C LEU A 396 -14.93 4.07 -18.12
N LEU A 397 -15.61 2.94 -17.99
CA LEU A 397 -15.01 1.63 -18.24
C LEU A 397 -14.51 1.44 -19.69
N PRO A 398 -15.30 1.76 -20.72
CA PRO A 398 -14.81 1.64 -22.12
C PRO A 398 -13.63 2.61 -22.39
N THR A 399 -13.65 3.83 -21.84
CA THR A 399 -12.54 4.78 -22.00
C THR A 399 -11.26 4.28 -21.33
N LEU A 400 -11.36 3.77 -20.09
CA LEU A 400 -10.23 3.16 -19.39
C LEU A 400 -9.61 2.01 -20.19
N LYS A 401 -10.44 1.10 -20.71
CA LYS A 401 -9.96 -0.03 -21.51
C LYS A 401 -9.27 0.44 -22.78
N ALA A 402 -9.88 1.37 -23.51
CA ALA A 402 -9.29 1.92 -24.73
C ALA A 402 -7.95 2.63 -24.48
N ALA A 403 -7.86 3.42 -23.41
CA ALA A 403 -6.63 4.11 -23.02
C ALA A 403 -5.54 3.13 -22.55
N LEU A 404 -5.88 2.07 -21.82
CA LEU A 404 -4.94 1.05 -21.35
C LEU A 404 -4.47 0.08 -22.45
N ASP A 405 -5.20 -0.01 -23.57
CA ASP A 405 -4.83 -0.79 -24.75
C ASP A 405 -4.04 0.04 -25.77
N ASP A 406 -3.85 1.34 -25.52
CA ASP A 406 -3.09 2.25 -26.38
C ASP A 406 -1.63 2.33 -25.93
N ASP A 407 -0.72 2.46 -26.90
CA ASP A 407 0.73 2.54 -26.63
C ASP A 407 1.21 3.99 -26.30
N GLY A 408 0.29 4.90 -26.01
CA GLY A 408 0.59 6.30 -25.71
C GLY A 408 0.30 6.69 -24.25
N VAL A 409 0.46 7.99 -24.00
CA VAL A 409 0.08 8.60 -22.71
C VAL A 409 -1.35 9.10 -22.79
N SER A 410 -2.19 8.74 -21.81
CA SER A 410 -3.59 9.15 -21.76
C SER A 410 -3.95 9.76 -20.42
N LEU A 411 -4.64 10.90 -20.43
CA LEU A 411 -5.22 11.56 -19.27
C LEU A 411 -6.74 11.47 -19.33
N ILE A 412 -7.38 11.04 -18.24
CA ILE A 412 -8.83 10.87 -18.15
C ILE A 412 -9.33 11.73 -16.98
N SER A 413 -10.06 12.81 -17.25
CA SER A 413 -10.80 13.58 -16.24
C SER A 413 -12.11 12.88 -15.93
N CYS A 414 -12.28 12.49 -14.67
CA CYS A 414 -13.44 11.77 -14.16
C CYS A 414 -14.08 12.56 -13.03
N PRO A 415 -15.18 13.29 -13.27
CA PRO A 415 -15.92 13.99 -12.23
C PRO A 415 -16.43 13.03 -11.16
N VAL A 416 -16.11 13.30 -9.88
CA VAL A 416 -16.44 12.44 -8.74
C VAL A 416 -17.24 13.20 -7.71
N ASP A 417 -18.28 12.55 -7.17
CA ASP A 417 -19.10 13.04 -6.06
C ASP A 417 -18.70 12.36 -4.75
N TYR A 418 -18.07 13.11 -3.86
CA TYR A 418 -17.64 12.64 -2.53
C TYR A 418 -18.69 12.80 -1.42
N SER A 419 -19.96 13.05 -1.75
CA SER A 419 -21.04 13.16 -0.76
C SER A 419 -21.19 11.93 0.15
N GLU A 420 -20.69 10.79 -0.28
CA GLU A 420 -20.67 9.55 0.52
C GLU A 420 -19.58 9.55 1.63
N ASN A 421 -18.62 10.48 1.59
CA ASN A 421 -17.54 10.51 2.57
C ASN A 421 -18.04 10.64 4.01
N LEU A 422 -18.94 11.57 4.27
CA LEU A 422 -19.52 11.77 5.61
C LEU A 422 -20.37 10.58 6.04
N ARG A 423 -21.20 10.05 5.14
CA ARG A 423 -22.01 8.86 5.42
C ARG A 423 -21.19 7.63 5.77
N LEU A 424 -20.02 7.50 5.17
CA LEU A 424 -19.11 6.40 5.50
C LEU A 424 -18.68 6.45 6.95
N THR A 425 -18.40 7.65 7.47
CA THR A 425 -18.00 7.87 8.86
C THR A 425 -19.16 7.62 9.83
N ASP A 426 -20.32 8.20 9.56
CA ASP A 426 -21.52 8.09 10.42
C ASP A 426 -22.06 6.65 10.44
N ARG A 427 -22.14 6.01 9.28
CA ARG A 427 -22.70 4.67 9.13
C ARG A 427 -21.88 3.58 9.80
N LEU A 428 -20.55 3.75 9.84
CA LEU A 428 -19.67 2.82 10.55
C LEU A 428 -19.77 3.01 12.07
N GLY A 429 -20.08 4.23 12.55
CA GLY A 429 -20.39 4.50 13.96
C GLY A 429 -21.71 3.89 14.42
N GLU A 430 -22.75 3.92 13.58
CA GLU A 430 -24.05 3.31 13.88
C GLU A 430 -23.98 1.77 13.99
N LEU A 431 -23.09 1.12 13.25
CA LEU A 431 -22.88 -0.34 13.32
C LEU A 431 -22.17 -0.77 14.61
N ASP A 432 -21.38 0.12 15.22
CA ASP A 432 -20.70 -0.14 16.49
C ASP A 432 -21.68 -0.23 17.68
N GLU A 433 -22.86 0.38 17.58
CA GLU A 433 -23.92 0.32 18.60
C GLU A 433 -24.82 -0.93 18.47
N THR A 434 -24.72 -1.67 17.36
CA THR A 434 -25.70 -2.72 17.01
C THR A 434 -25.10 -4.15 17.02
N ILE A 435 -23.79 -4.31 17.26
CA ILE A 435 -23.07 -5.59 17.27
C ILE A 435 -22.37 -5.79 18.60
#